data_442b830758cabf2629485b2ccbb14462
#
_entry.id   442b830758cabf2629485b2ccbb14462
#
_cell.length_a   1.000
_cell.length_b   1.000
_cell.length_c   1.000
_cell.angle_alpha   90.00
_cell.angle_beta   90.00
_cell.angle_gamma   90.00
#
_symmetry.space_group_name_H-M   'P 1'
#
loop_
_entity.id
_entity.type
_entity.pdbx_description
1 polymer ?
#
loop_
_entity_poly.entity_id
_entity_poly.type
_entity_poly.pdbx_seq_one_letter_code
_entity_poly.pdbx_strand_id
1 'polypeptide(L)'
;MTHKPGGKTVSVITSDHETYYIEYVTRGINTAPEAHGHWYDYIHVLDGEGSITYGGTQEGATDAGQQEMRGGKLVGGKTIILHPGDRLVVPPGLPHLFTATPGNSFTYLIFKQRV
;
A
#
# COMPACT_ATOMS: atom_id res chain seq x y z
N MET A 1 -10.19 -10.86 9.02
CA MET A 1 -10.45 -9.41 9.02
C MET A 1 -11.71 -9.14 8.21
N THR A 2 -12.65 -8.42 8.78
CA THR A 2 -13.90 -8.07 8.10
C THR A 2 -13.89 -6.57 7.79
N HIS A 3 -14.55 -6.19 6.70
CA HIS A 3 -14.68 -4.81 6.31
C HIS A 3 -15.86 -4.62 5.39
N LYS A 4 -16.23 -3.38 5.18
CA LYS A 4 -17.26 -3.01 4.20
C LYS A 4 -16.57 -2.36 3.01
N PRO A 5 -17.00 -2.68 1.76
CA PRO A 5 -16.49 -1.99 0.58
C PRO A 5 -16.67 -0.47 0.72
N GLY A 6 -15.64 0.29 0.36
CA GLY A 6 -15.65 1.74 0.48
C GLY A 6 -15.43 2.30 1.87
N GLY A 7 -15.18 1.45 2.87
CA GLY A 7 -14.89 1.88 4.22
C GLY A 7 -13.48 2.39 4.42
N LYS A 8 -13.12 2.63 5.66
CA LYS A 8 -11.77 3.06 6.04
C LYS A 8 -10.77 1.92 5.84
N THR A 9 -9.53 2.28 5.58
CA THR A 9 -8.44 1.32 5.60
C THR A 9 -8.20 0.83 7.03
N VAL A 10 -8.08 -0.48 7.18
CA VAL A 10 -7.78 -1.14 8.45
C VAL A 10 -6.56 -2.01 8.26
N SER A 11 -5.63 -1.96 9.19
CA SER A 11 -4.46 -2.82 9.13
C SER A 11 -4.15 -3.45 10.48
N VAL A 12 -3.53 -4.64 10.42
CA VAL A 12 -3.11 -5.41 11.60
C VAL A 12 -1.68 -5.90 11.36
N ILE A 13 -0.78 -5.55 12.26
CA ILE A 13 0.60 -6.05 12.25
C ILE A 13 0.65 -7.34 13.08
N THR A 14 1.11 -8.43 12.46
CA THR A 14 1.07 -9.77 13.10
C THR A 14 2.43 -10.30 13.50
N SER A 15 3.51 -9.84 12.86
CA SER A 15 4.87 -10.27 13.20
C SER A 15 5.73 -9.01 13.14
N ASP A 16 6.03 -8.46 14.30
CA ASP A 16 6.71 -7.17 14.40
C ASP A 16 8.12 -7.36 14.95
N HIS A 17 9.10 -7.22 14.06
CA HIS A 17 10.52 -7.33 14.37
C HIS A 17 11.25 -6.07 13.89
N GLU A 18 12.44 -5.86 14.39
CA GLU A 18 13.22 -4.66 14.06
C GLU A 18 13.52 -4.54 12.56
N THR A 19 13.79 -5.66 11.90
CA THR A 19 14.20 -5.68 10.48
C THR A 19 13.12 -6.12 9.53
N TYR A 20 12.00 -6.63 10.04
CA TYR A 20 10.87 -7.03 9.21
C TYR A 20 9.59 -7.06 10.02
N TYR A 21 8.46 -6.96 9.32
CA TYR A 21 7.16 -7.22 9.93
C TYR A 21 6.15 -7.62 8.86
N ILE A 22 5.05 -8.23 9.31
CA ILE A 22 3.96 -8.67 8.45
C ILE A 22 2.72 -7.87 8.83
N GLU A 23 2.06 -7.32 7.82
CA GLU A 23 0.85 -6.53 7.99
C GLU A 23 -0.25 -7.06 7.08
N TYR A 24 -1.44 -7.26 7.64
CA TYR A 24 -2.66 -7.49 6.87
C TYR A 24 -3.38 -6.16 6.71
N VAL A 25 -3.71 -5.81 5.47
CA VAL A 25 -4.37 -4.54 5.15
C VAL A 25 -5.67 -4.81 4.43
N THR A 26 -6.75 -4.25 4.95
CA THR A 26 -8.01 -4.11 4.22
C THR A 26 -8.11 -2.65 3.81
N ARG A 27 -7.99 -2.40 2.52
CA ARG A 27 -7.85 -1.05 1.97
C ARG A 27 -9.21 -0.44 1.70
N GLY A 28 -9.37 0.82 2.12
CA GLY A 28 -10.51 1.64 1.75
C GLY A 28 -10.30 2.37 0.43
N ILE A 29 -11.26 3.22 0.08
CA ILE A 29 -11.18 4.07 -1.12
C ILE A 29 -10.53 5.42 -0.81
N ASN A 30 -10.52 5.86 0.45
CA ASN A 30 -9.89 7.11 0.86
C ASN A 30 -8.45 6.83 1.24
N THR A 31 -7.56 6.88 0.26
CA THR A 31 -6.16 6.56 0.44
C THR A 31 -5.28 7.70 -0.05
N ALA A 32 -4.04 7.71 0.41
CA ALA A 32 -3.06 8.70 0.02
C ALA A 32 -1.76 8.01 -0.41
N PRO A 33 -0.99 8.61 -1.33
CA PRO A 33 0.28 8.05 -1.74
C PRO A 33 1.29 7.99 -0.59
N GLU A 34 2.17 7.01 -0.66
CA GLU A 34 3.28 6.85 0.27
C GLU A 34 4.55 6.47 -0.50
N ALA A 35 5.70 6.78 0.11
CA ALA A 35 6.99 6.28 -0.34
C ALA A 35 7.81 5.93 0.90
N HIS A 36 8.36 4.73 0.92
CA HIS A 36 9.07 4.19 2.08
C HIS A 36 10.56 4.06 1.75
N GLY A 37 11.40 4.95 2.31
CA GLY A 37 12.82 4.98 1.98
C GLY A 37 13.64 3.83 2.52
N HIS A 38 13.16 3.15 3.57
CA HIS A 38 13.91 2.10 4.26
C HIS A 38 13.30 0.71 4.15
N TRP A 39 12.27 0.51 3.35
CA TRP A 39 11.52 -0.74 3.33
C TRP A 39 11.26 -1.26 1.93
N TYR A 40 11.43 -2.58 1.74
CA TYR A 40 10.81 -3.34 0.67
C TYR A 40 9.45 -3.80 1.13
N ASP A 41 8.43 -3.65 0.29
CA ASP A 41 7.11 -4.20 0.52
C ASP A 41 6.87 -5.35 -0.46
N TYR A 42 6.71 -6.56 0.07
CA TYR A 42 6.32 -7.75 -0.70
C TYR A 42 4.84 -7.98 -0.45
N ILE A 43 4.03 -7.88 -1.48
CA ILE A 43 2.57 -7.85 -1.36
C ILE A 43 1.96 -9.07 -2.02
N HIS A 44 0.99 -9.66 -1.30
CA HIS A 44 0.19 -10.77 -1.81
C HIS A 44 -1.28 -10.42 -1.62
N VAL A 45 -2.01 -10.27 -2.73
CA VAL A 45 -3.43 -9.96 -2.69
C VAL A 45 -4.21 -11.20 -2.29
N LEU A 46 -5.02 -11.08 -1.24
CA LEU A 46 -5.76 -12.20 -0.63
C LEU A 46 -7.22 -12.24 -1.05
N ASP A 47 -7.86 -11.07 -1.16
CA ASP A 47 -9.30 -11.00 -1.38
C ASP A 47 -9.69 -9.69 -2.06
N GLY A 48 -10.74 -9.76 -2.87
CA GLY A 48 -11.36 -8.60 -3.48
C GLY A 48 -10.65 -8.08 -4.71
N GLU A 49 -10.91 -6.80 -5.02
CA GLU A 49 -10.30 -6.13 -6.16
C GLU A 49 -9.89 -4.72 -5.77
N GLY A 50 -8.72 -4.35 -6.19
CA GLY A 50 -8.21 -3.00 -6.02
C GLY A 50 -7.18 -2.67 -7.07
N SER A 51 -6.43 -1.61 -6.84
CA SER A 51 -5.38 -1.19 -7.75
C SER A 51 -4.18 -0.64 -6.98
N ILE A 52 -3.03 -0.66 -7.65
CA ILE A 52 -1.87 0.10 -7.27
C ILE A 52 -1.58 1.13 -8.36
N THR A 53 -1.35 2.37 -7.95
CA THR A 53 -0.75 3.39 -8.80
C THR A 53 0.65 3.63 -8.28
N TYR A 54 1.65 3.60 -9.15
CA TYR A 54 3.04 3.69 -8.73
C TYR A 54 3.89 4.50 -9.72
N GLY A 55 4.99 5.02 -9.19
CA GLY A 55 5.91 5.84 -9.98
C GLY A 55 5.44 7.29 -10.13
N GLY A 56 5.99 7.98 -11.09
CA GLY A 56 5.74 9.41 -11.26
C GLY A 56 6.33 10.25 -10.13
N THR A 57 5.70 11.39 -9.88
CA THR A 57 6.14 12.32 -8.84
C THR A 57 5.07 12.44 -7.75
N GLN A 58 5.48 12.30 -6.51
CA GLN A 58 4.60 12.52 -5.35
C GLN A 58 4.65 14.00 -5.00
N GLU A 59 3.67 14.78 -5.45
CA GLU A 59 3.61 16.22 -5.22
C GLU A 59 2.80 16.55 -3.97
N GLY A 60 3.27 17.52 -3.19
CA GLY A 60 2.59 17.96 -1.97
C GLY A 60 2.71 16.98 -0.80
N ALA A 61 3.63 16.02 -0.88
CA ALA A 61 3.85 15.08 0.20
C ALA A 61 4.50 15.73 1.41
N THR A 62 4.20 15.17 2.59
CA THR A 62 4.83 15.57 3.84
C THR A 62 5.90 14.55 4.21
N ASP A 63 7.07 15.05 4.59
CA ASP A 63 8.14 14.21 5.15
C ASP A 63 7.73 13.78 6.56
N ALA A 64 7.53 12.47 6.73
CA ALA A 64 7.12 11.88 8.01
C ALA A 64 8.31 11.39 8.84
N GLY A 65 9.54 11.70 8.42
CA GLY A 65 10.77 11.21 9.06
C GLY A 65 11.22 9.87 8.52
N GLN A 66 12.48 9.50 8.76
CA GLN A 66 13.06 8.22 8.35
C GLN A 66 12.86 7.89 6.86
N GLN A 67 12.92 8.92 6.00
CA GLN A 67 12.71 8.80 4.55
C GLN A 67 11.31 8.30 4.17
N GLU A 68 10.32 8.50 5.04
CA GLU A 68 8.92 8.23 4.74
C GLU A 68 8.25 9.48 4.21
N MET A 69 7.63 9.38 3.04
CA MET A 69 6.87 10.47 2.42
C MET A 69 5.40 10.08 2.37
N ARG A 70 4.53 10.95 2.84
CA ARG A 70 3.09 10.66 2.94
C ARG A 70 2.24 11.78 2.39
N GLY A 71 1.13 11.40 1.77
CA GLY A 71 0.14 12.32 1.27
C GLY A 71 0.46 12.91 -0.07
N GLY A 72 -0.18 14.03 -0.38
CA GLY A 72 -0.09 14.65 -1.70
C GLY A 72 -0.82 13.86 -2.76
N LYS A 73 -0.30 13.90 -3.98
CA LYS A 73 -0.85 13.14 -5.11
C LYS A 73 0.27 12.65 -6.00
N LEU A 74 0.03 11.55 -6.71
CA LEU A 74 0.94 11.04 -7.72
C LEU A 74 0.60 11.67 -9.07
N VAL A 75 1.63 12.17 -9.74
CA VAL A 75 1.53 12.74 -11.09
C VAL A 75 2.40 11.91 -12.02
N GLY A 76 1.80 11.38 -13.08
CA GLY A 76 2.51 10.60 -14.09
C GLY A 76 2.74 9.14 -13.75
N GLY A 77 2.11 8.60 -12.72
CA GLY A 77 2.24 7.20 -12.35
C GLY A 77 1.48 6.24 -13.27
N LYS A 78 1.69 4.94 -13.07
CA LYS A 78 0.98 3.87 -13.76
C LYS A 78 0.04 3.18 -12.79
N THR A 79 -1.12 2.73 -13.28
CA THR A 79 -2.11 2.02 -12.48
C THR A 79 -2.29 0.61 -13.00
N ILE A 80 -2.28 -0.37 -12.09
CA ILE A 80 -2.52 -1.78 -12.37
C ILE A 80 -3.67 -2.24 -11.48
N ILE A 81 -4.65 -2.94 -12.08
CA ILE A 81 -5.72 -3.60 -11.33
C ILE A 81 -5.17 -4.89 -10.73
N LEU A 82 -5.49 -5.14 -9.46
CA LEU A 82 -5.01 -6.29 -8.71
C LEU A 82 -6.17 -7.20 -8.30
N HIS A 83 -5.91 -8.51 -8.38
CA HIS A 83 -6.87 -9.56 -8.06
C HIS A 83 -6.25 -10.55 -7.06
N PRO A 84 -7.07 -11.37 -6.38
CA PRO A 84 -6.55 -12.40 -5.49
C PRO A 84 -5.50 -13.30 -6.16
N GLY A 85 -4.41 -13.55 -5.45
CA GLY A 85 -3.28 -14.31 -5.96
C GLY A 85 -2.18 -13.47 -6.62
N ASP A 86 -2.46 -12.22 -6.95
CA ASP A 86 -1.44 -11.32 -7.51
C ASP A 86 -0.37 -11.02 -6.45
N ARG A 87 0.87 -10.96 -6.89
CA ARG A 87 2.02 -10.63 -6.06
C ARG A 87 2.84 -9.54 -6.71
N LEU A 88 3.34 -8.63 -5.88
CA LEU A 88 4.18 -7.55 -6.37
C LEU A 88 5.17 -7.09 -5.30
N VAL A 89 6.19 -6.38 -5.72
CA VAL A 89 7.20 -5.80 -4.84
C VAL A 89 7.21 -4.30 -5.05
N VAL A 90 7.15 -3.56 -3.95
CA VAL A 90 7.34 -2.11 -3.96
C VAL A 90 8.73 -1.84 -3.36
N PRO A 91 9.72 -1.44 -4.17
CA PRO A 91 11.04 -1.17 -3.65
C PRO A 91 11.11 0.14 -2.87
N PRO A 92 12.17 0.33 -2.06
CA PRO A 92 12.36 1.58 -1.34
C PRO A 92 12.33 2.79 -2.26
N GLY A 93 11.67 3.86 -1.78
CA GLY A 93 11.61 5.14 -2.48
C GLY A 93 10.59 5.22 -3.61
N LEU A 94 9.94 4.13 -3.99
CA LEU A 94 8.93 4.17 -5.04
C LEU A 94 7.62 4.72 -4.49
N PRO A 95 7.14 5.88 -4.98
CA PRO A 95 5.84 6.38 -4.57
C PRO A 95 4.74 5.45 -5.08
N HIS A 96 3.75 5.18 -4.23
CA HIS A 96 2.68 4.27 -4.58
C HIS A 96 1.40 4.59 -3.82
N LEU A 97 0.29 4.12 -4.36
CA LEU A 97 -1.04 4.30 -3.80
C LEU A 97 -1.85 3.04 -4.05
N PHE A 98 -2.34 2.41 -2.98
CA PHE A 98 -3.31 1.33 -3.08
C PHE A 98 -4.71 1.87 -2.85
N THR A 99 -5.67 1.39 -3.62
CA THR A 99 -7.07 1.72 -3.39
C THR A 99 -7.97 0.54 -3.76
N ALA A 100 -9.06 0.36 -3.00
CA ALA A 100 -10.08 -0.61 -3.37
C ALA A 100 -10.86 -0.12 -4.59
N THR A 101 -11.26 -1.05 -5.46
CA THR A 101 -12.21 -0.73 -6.51
C THR A 101 -13.55 -0.37 -5.86
N PRO A 102 -14.21 0.73 -6.27
CA PRO A 102 -15.50 1.11 -5.67
C PRO A 102 -16.49 -0.06 -5.69
N GLY A 103 -17.14 -0.31 -4.53
CA GLY A 103 -18.05 -1.42 -4.36
C GLY A 103 -17.41 -2.76 -4.07
N ASN A 104 -16.08 -2.85 -4.03
CA ASN A 104 -15.34 -4.08 -3.75
C ASN A 104 -14.59 -3.99 -2.43
N SER A 105 -14.31 -5.16 -1.86
CA SER A 105 -13.30 -5.32 -0.82
C SER A 105 -11.92 -5.42 -1.46
N PHE A 106 -10.87 -5.14 -0.69
CA PHE A 106 -9.50 -5.30 -1.14
C PHE A 106 -8.59 -5.55 0.05
N THR A 107 -8.20 -6.81 0.22
CA THR A 107 -7.37 -7.23 1.36
C THR A 107 -6.09 -7.86 0.83
N TYR A 108 -4.97 -7.47 1.41
CA TYR A 108 -3.67 -8.00 1.04
C TYR A 108 -2.75 -8.14 2.25
N LEU A 109 -1.78 -9.02 2.08
CA LEU A 109 -0.69 -9.24 3.04
C LEU A 109 0.52 -8.47 2.55
N ILE A 110 1.18 -7.76 3.45
CA ILE A 110 2.50 -7.18 3.17
C ILE A 110 3.52 -7.83 4.09
N PHE A 111 4.59 -8.33 3.49
CA PHE A 111 5.82 -8.61 4.21
C PHE A 111 6.75 -7.44 3.97
N LYS A 112 7.09 -6.71 5.02
CA LYS A 112 7.99 -5.55 4.93
C LYS A 112 9.35 -5.93 5.47
N GLN A 113 10.37 -5.65 4.66
CA GLN A 113 11.77 -5.91 5.02
C GLN A 113 12.55 -4.62 5.01
N ARG A 114 13.25 -4.35 6.11
CA ARG A 114 14.08 -3.17 6.24
C ARG A 114 15.36 -3.29 5.42
N VAL A 115 15.71 -2.19 4.81
CA VAL A 115 16.95 -2.07 4.02
C VAL A 115 18.04 -1.42 4.86
#